data_4a7dc220c1c6271bf2ada7c10592a2ef
#
_entry.id   4a7dc220c1c6271bf2ada7c10592a2ef
#
_cell.length_a   1.000
_cell.length_b   1.000
_cell.length_c   1.000
_cell.angle_alpha   90.00
_cell.angle_beta   90.00
_cell.angle_gamma   90.00
#
_symmetry.space_group_name_H-M   'P 1'
#
loop_
_entity.id
_entity.type
_entity.pdbx_description
1 polymer ?
#
loop_
_entity_poly.entity_id
_entity_poly.type
_entity_poly.pdbx_seq_one_letter_code
_entity_poly.pdbx_strand_id
1 'polypeptide(L)'
;MIYSMDNILEYKGYHSHIEIGFDDHIFYGKIEGIRDFVNFMCDINEGVSGIIRELHSAVDDYIDSCQEIGKVPDFEENKVAELA
;
A
#
# COMPACT_ATOMS: atom_id res chain seq x y z
N MET A 1 -13.20 6.40 20.14
CA MET A 1 -12.96 6.44 19.35
C MET A 1 -12.18 6.02 18.72
N ILE A 2 -12.10 5.59 18.28
CA ILE A 2 -11.36 5.32 17.59
C ILE A 2 -11.01 5.65 16.54
N TYR A 3 -10.20 5.52 16.11
CA TYR A 3 -9.79 6.36 15.16
C TYR A 3 -9.35 5.65 13.95
N SER A 4 -9.82 6.10 12.81
CA SER A 4 -9.59 5.45 11.54
C SER A 4 -8.13 5.42 11.13
N MET A 5 -7.32 6.28 11.66
CA MET A 5 -5.93 6.25 11.25
C MET A 5 -5.17 5.07 11.82
N ASP A 6 -5.80 4.31 12.69
CA ASP A 6 -5.18 3.09 13.17
C ASP A 6 -5.06 2.03 12.09
N ASN A 7 -5.77 2.18 10.98
CA ASN A 7 -5.70 1.18 9.92
C ASN A 7 -4.92 1.67 8.70
N ILE A 8 -4.07 2.67 8.87
CA ILE A 8 -3.25 3.18 7.80
C ILE A 8 -1.80 2.75 8.02
N LEU A 9 -1.21 2.15 6.99
CA LEU A 9 0.21 1.79 7.00
C LEU A 9 0.94 2.62 5.97
N GLU A 10 2.21 2.87 6.23
CA GLU A 10 3.03 3.68 5.35
C GLU A 10 4.39 3.05 5.16
N TYR A 11 4.96 3.17 3.95
CA TYR A 11 6.29 2.64 3.63
C TYR A 11 6.85 3.42 2.45
N LYS A 12 8.02 3.99 2.63
CA LYS A 12 8.73 4.74 1.56
C LYS A 12 7.87 5.83 0.95
N GLY A 13 7.04 6.46 1.76
CA GLY A 13 6.18 7.54 1.30
C GLY A 13 4.87 7.10 0.68
N TYR A 14 4.65 5.80 0.56
CA TYR A 14 3.36 5.26 0.08
C TYR A 14 2.54 4.82 1.26
N HIS A 15 1.22 4.91 1.13
CA HIS A 15 0.38 4.45 2.22
C HIS A 15 -0.82 3.69 1.70
N SER A 16 -1.46 2.97 2.60
CA SER A 16 -2.61 2.16 2.29
C SER A 16 -3.49 2.06 3.52
N HIS A 17 -4.79 2.11 3.30
CA HIS A 17 -5.76 1.72 4.31
C HIS A 17 -5.85 0.20 4.29
N ILE A 18 -5.87 -0.40 5.47
CA ILE A 18 -5.95 -1.85 5.58
C ILE A 18 -7.36 -2.22 5.99
N GLU A 19 -7.93 -3.15 5.24
CA GLU A 19 -9.29 -3.63 5.46
C GLU A 19 -9.25 -5.08 5.91
N ILE A 20 -10.35 -5.51 6.50
CA ILE A 20 -10.50 -6.90 6.91
C ILE A 20 -11.59 -7.54 6.09
N GLY A 21 -11.27 -8.64 5.43
CA GLY A 21 -12.25 -9.45 4.75
C GLY A 21 -12.69 -10.56 5.69
N PHE A 22 -13.81 -10.36 6.37
CA PHE A 22 -14.22 -11.30 7.39
C PHE A 22 -14.55 -12.68 6.80
N ASP A 23 -15.19 -12.70 5.65
CA ASP A 23 -15.57 -13.96 5.04
C ASP A 23 -14.37 -14.77 4.58
N ASP A 24 -13.33 -14.07 4.13
CA ASP A 24 -12.15 -14.72 3.58
C ASP A 24 -11.02 -14.84 4.59
N HIS A 25 -11.19 -14.27 5.76
CA HIS A 25 -10.19 -14.28 6.83
C HIS A 25 -8.86 -13.67 6.36
N ILE A 26 -8.93 -12.50 5.74
CA ILE A 26 -7.73 -11.84 5.24
C ILE A 26 -7.68 -10.39 5.69
N PHE A 27 -6.45 -9.87 5.75
CA PHE A 27 -6.21 -8.44 5.68
C PHE A 27 -5.89 -8.10 4.24
N TYR A 28 -6.33 -6.94 3.77
CA TYR A 28 -5.99 -6.53 2.41
C TYR A 28 -5.91 -5.01 2.33
N GLY A 29 -5.22 -4.54 1.30
CA GLY A 29 -5.08 -3.13 1.06
C GLY A 29 -4.66 -2.86 -0.37
N LYS A 30 -4.55 -1.59 -0.69
CA LYS A 30 -4.16 -1.12 -2.00
C LYS A 30 -3.26 0.09 -1.81
N ILE A 31 -2.18 0.18 -2.58
CA ILE A 31 -1.31 1.35 -2.52
C ILE A 31 -2.09 2.54 -3.08
N GLU A 32 -2.18 3.60 -2.29
CA GLU A 32 -2.97 4.77 -2.65
C GLU A 32 -2.09 5.84 -3.27
N GLY A 33 -2.71 6.72 -4.03
CA GLY A 33 -2.00 7.86 -4.59
C GLY A 33 -1.22 7.58 -5.85
N ILE A 34 -1.35 6.39 -6.42
CA ILE A 34 -0.67 6.05 -7.67
C ILE A 34 -1.71 5.69 -8.71
N ARG A 35 -1.33 5.78 -9.99
CA ARG A 35 -2.26 5.48 -11.09
C ARG A 35 -2.41 3.99 -11.32
N ASP A 36 -1.36 3.24 -11.03
CA ASP A 36 -1.42 1.79 -11.19
C ASP A 36 -2.23 1.18 -10.08
N PHE A 37 -2.85 0.05 -10.36
CA PHE A 37 -3.59 -0.68 -9.34
C PHE A 37 -2.68 -1.73 -8.74
N VAL A 38 -2.26 -1.52 -7.50
CA VAL A 38 -1.40 -2.45 -6.79
C VAL A 38 -2.05 -2.79 -5.47
N ASN A 39 -2.46 -4.03 -5.31
CA ASN A 39 -3.07 -4.47 -4.06
C ASN A 39 -2.23 -5.57 -3.43
N PHE A 40 -2.53 -5.85 -2.17
CA PHE A 40 -1.81 -6.87 -1.42
C PHE A 40 -2.72 -7.42 -0.34
N MET A 41 -2.39 -8.61 0.13
CA MET A 41 -3.21 -9.25 1.15
C MET A 41 -2.40 -10.30 1.88
N CYS A 42 -2.90 -10.69 3.04
CA CYS A 42 -2.34 -11.83 3.76
C CYS A 42 -3.45 -12.47 4.59
N ASP A 43 -3.18 -13.71 5.03
CA ASP A 43 -4.09 -14.40 5.92
C ASP A 43 -4.14 -13.68 7.26
N ILE A 44 -5.33 -13.60 7.86
CA ILE A 44 -5.50 -12.86 9.10
C ILE A 44 -4.66 -13.47 10.22
N ASN A 45 -4.38 -14.78 10.12
CA ASN A 45 -3.56 -15.45 11.12
C ASN A 45 -2.11 -15.00 11.11
N GLU A 46 -1.65 -14.37 10.02
CA GLU A 46 -0.30 -13.82 9.98
C GLU A 46 -0.19 -12.52 10.77
N GLY A 47 -1.31 -11.92 11.10
CA GLY A 47 -1.35 -10.76 11.96
C GLY A 47 -0.85 -9.51 11.32
N VAL A 48 -0.61 -8.51 12.15
CA VAL A 48 -0.16 -7.20 11.68
C VAL A 48 1.20 -7.32 10.98
N SER A 49 2.09 -8.15 11.51
CA SER A 49 3.39 -8.34 10.88
C SER A 49 3.26 -8.84 9.45
N GLY A 50 2.29 -9.72 9.22
CA GLY A 50 2.09 -10.26 7.88
C GLY A 50 1.66 -9.19 6.89
N ILE A 51 0.69 -8.36 7.27
CA ILE A 51 0.20 -7.35 6.32
C ILE A 51 1.25 -6.26 6.11
N ILE A 52 2.04 -5.94 7.13
CA ILE A 52 3.13 -4.99 6.97
C ILE A 52 4.14 -5.53 5.96
N ARG A 53 4.50 -6.81 6.07
CA ARG A 53 5.43 -7.42 5.13
C ARG A 53 4.88 -7.36 3.71
N GLU A 54 3.58 -7.61 3.55
CA GLU A 54 2.98 -7.58 2.22
C GLU A 54 2.98 -6.17 1.64
N LEU A 55 2.74 -5.17 2.45
CA LEU A 55 2.84 -3.79 1.99
C LEU A 55 4.25 -3.48 1.49
N HIS A 56 5.25 -3.88 2.28
CA HIS A 56 6.64 -3.63 1.88
C HIS A 56 6.96 -4.29 0.55
N SER A 57 6.55 -5.54 0.39
CA SER A 57 6.78 -6.25 -0.87
C SER A 57 6.09 -5.57 -2.04
N ALA A 58 4.85 -5.15 -1.83
CA ALA A 58 4.08 -4.53 -2.90
C ALA A 58 4.72 -3.21 -3.34
N VAL A 59 5.14 -2.40 -2.39
CA VAL A 59 5.79 -1.12 -2.71
C VAL A 59 7.11 -1.35 -3.42
N ASP A 60 7.93 -2.25 -2.89
CA ASP A 60 9.22 -2.52 -3.50
C ASP A 60 9.07 -3.06 -4.92
N ASP A 61 8.11 -3.96 -5.13
CA ASP A 61 7.86 -4.50 -6.46
C ASP A 61 7.38 -3.41 -7.42
N TYR A 62 6.55 -2.51 -6.93
CA TYR A 62 6.07 -1.41 -7.76
C TYR A 62 7.23 -0.53 -8.20
N ILE A 63 8.11 -0.17 -7.27
CA ILE A 63 9.26 0.68 -7.57
C ILE A 63 10.19 -0.03 -8.56
N ASP A 64 10.45 -1.31 -8.34
CA ASP A 64 11.31 -2.09 -9.22
C ASP A 64 10.73 -2.18 -10.62
N SER A 65 9.42 -2.41 -10.72
CA SER A 65 8.76 -2.48 -12.02
C SER A 65 8.87 -1.17 -12.77
N CYS A 66 8.71 -0.06 -12.07
CA CYS A 66 8.84 1.24 -12.70
C CYS A 66 10.25 1.44 -13.23
N GLN A 67 11.25 1.02 -12.48
CA GLN A 67 12.64 1.15 -12.93
C GLN A 67 12.90 0.33 -14.18
N GLU A 68 12.33 -0.87 -14.24
CA GLU A 68 12.57 -1.76 -15.37
C GLU A 68 12.04 -1.18 -16.67
N ILE A 69 10.93 -0.45 -16.62
CA ILE A 69 10.35 0.11 -17.83
C ILE A 69 10.71 1.58 -18.02
N GLY A 70 11.57 2.13 -17.16
CA GLY A 70 12.01 3.50 -17.27
C GLY A 70 10.98 4.52 -16.85
N LYS A 71 10.03 4.12 -16.03
CA LYS A 71 8.96 4.99 -15.56
C LYS A 71 9.31 5.53 -14.18
N VAL A 72 9.01 6.81 -13.96
CA VAL A 72 9.18 7.39 -12.63
C VAL A 72 7.99 6.96 -11.77
N PRO A 73 8.24 6.37 -10.59
CA PRO A 73 7.12 5.94 -9.73
C PRO A 73 6.25 7.13 -9.33
N ASP A 74 4.96 6.89 -9.25
CA ASP A 74 4.03 7.90 -8.78
C ASP A 74 4.14 8.03 -7.27
N PHE A 75 3.92 9.24 -6.78
CA PHE A 75 3.84 9.54 -5.36
C PHE A 75 2.75 10.56 -5.15
N GLU A 76 2.11 10.48 -4.01
CA GLU A 76 1.18 11.54 -3.65
C GLU A 76 1.85 12.89 -3.56
N GLU A 77 3.07 12.90 -3.04
CA GLU A 77 3.83 14.14 -2.92
C GLU A 77 4.11 14.74 -4.28
N ASN A 78 4.40 13.91 -5.26
CA ASN A 78 4.64 14.38 -6.61
C ASN A 78 3.40 15.00 -7.21
N LYS A 79 2.25 14.43 -6.91
CA LYS A 79 0.99 14.98 -7.37
C LYS A 79 0.75 16.36 -6.79
N VAL A 80 1.01 16.51 -5.49
CA VAL A 80 0.86 17.80 -4.83
C VAL A 80 1.81 18.83 -5.43
N ALA A 81 3.03 18.42 -5.70
CA ALA A 81 4.01 19.32 -6.29
C ALA A 81 3.56 19.77 -7.67
N GLU A 82 2.96 18.89 -8.44
CA GLU A 82 2.48 19.24 -9.76
C GLU A 82 1.37 20.26 -9.72
N LEU A 83 0.53 20.17 -8.69
CA LEU A 83 -0.57 21.08 -8.55
C LEU A 83 -0.11 22.46 -8.05
N ALA A 84 1.01 22.49 -7.39
CA ALA A 84 1.51 23.74 -6.87
C ALA A 84 2.19 24.54 -7.98
#